data_9e0091f441c56fa15cf1a28f82df5734
#
_entry.id   9e0091f441c56fa15cf1a28f82df5734
#
_cell.length_a   1.000
_cell.length_b   1.000
_cell.length_c   1.000
_cell.angle_alpha   90.00
_cell.angle_beta   90.00
_cell.angle_gamma   90.00
#
_symmetry.space_group_name_H-M   'P 1'
#
loop_
_entity.id
_entity.type
_entity.pdbx_description
1 polymer ?
#
loop_
_entity_poly.entity_id
_entity_poly.type
_entity_poly.pdbx_seq_one_letter_code
_entity_poly.pdbx_strand_id
1 'polypeptide(L)'
;MATVIFVVKMMPDSPEADLEAIKTEAKSRLAKMGATQVSFEEKPIAFGLKAIMAQFVMPEEKGSDIVENELSSIPHVSSATIEEYRRTFG
;
A
#
# COMPACT_ATOMS: atom_id res chain seq x y z
N MET A 1 -0.31 -17.58 -15.50
CA MET A 1 0.49 -17.14 -14.36
C MET A 1 -0.41 -16.58 -13.29
N ALA A 2 -0.10 -16.85 -12.05
CA ALA A 2 -0.94 -16.39 -10.96
C ALA A 2 -0.56 -14.98 -10.54
N THR A 3 -1.56 -14.22 -10.12
CA THR A 3 -1.35 -12.90 -9.55
C THR A 3 -2.00 -12.86 -8.17
N VAL A 4 -1.67 -11.84 -7.42
CA VAL A 4 -2.16 -11.66 -6.06
C VAL A 4 -2.74 -10.26 -5.92
N ILE A 5 -3.92 -10.18 -5.31
CA ILE A 5 -4.51 -8.90 -4.97
C ILE A 5 -4.11 -8.58 -3.53
N PHE A 6 -3.51 -7.42 -3.34
CA PHE A 6 -3.13 -6.92 -2.02
C PHE A 6 -4.00 -5.76 -1.62
N VAL A 7 -4.38 -5.74 -0.36
CA VAL A 7 -4.92 -4.55 0.28
C VAL A 7 -4.01 -4.24 1.46
N VAL A 8 -3.35 -3.10 1.42
CA VAL A 8 -2.37 -2.70 2.44
C VAL A 8 -2.84 -1.43 3.11
N LYS A 9 -2.86 -1.45 4.43
CA LYS A 9 -3.21 -0.27 5.22
C LYS A 9 -1.94 0.45 5.60
N MET A 10 -1.80 1.69 5.13
CA MET A 10 -0.66 2.52 5.47
C MET A 10 -1.10 3.58 6.46
N MET A 11 -0.39 3.66 7.59
CA MET A 11 -0.69 4.65 8.63
C MET A 11 0.30 5.79 8.51
N PRO A 12 -0.18 7.04 8.40
CA PRO A 12 0.73 8.18 8.44
C PRO A 12 1.26 8.38 9.85
N ASP A 13 2.37 9.11 9.96
CA ASP A 13 2.99 9.36 11.26
C ASP A 13 2.36 10.54 12.01
N SER A 14 1.50 11.32 11.35
CA SER A 14 0.79 12.42 12.00
C SER A 14 -0.46 12.78 11.22
N PRO A 15 -1.44 13.45 11.87
CA PRO A 15 -2.64 13.92 11.17
C PRO A 15 -2.35 14.94 10.08
N GLU A 16 -1.18 15.59 10.15
CA GLU A 16 -0.80 16.63 9.20
C GLU A 16 0.04 16.12 8.04
N ALA A 17 0.31 14.81 8.00
CA ALA A 17 1.10 14.22 6.92
C ALA A 17 0.40 14.45 5.58
N ASP A 18 1.21 14.71 4.55
CA ASP A 18 0.68 14.92 3.20
C ASP A 18 0.34 13.57 2.57
N LEU A 19 -0.94 13.23 2.62
CA LEU A 19 -1.40 11.94 2.11
C LEU A 19 -1.22 11.81 0.61
N GLU A 20 -1.32 12.92 -0.12
CA GLU A 20 -1.12 12.89 -1.57
C GLU A 20 0.33 12.57 -1.92
N ALA A 21 1.27 13.09 -1.15
CA ALA A 21 2.68 12.76 -1.35
C ALA A 21 2.94 11.28 -1.06
N ILE A 22 2.32 10.76 0.00
CA ILE A 22 2.45 9.34 0.32
C ILE A 22 1.89 8.47 -0.80
N LYS A 23 0.71 8.82 -1.31
CA LYS A 23 0.08 8.07 -2.41
C LYS A 23 0.95 8.10 -3.67
N THR A 24 1.49 9.26 -3.99
CA THR A 24 2.34 9.41 -5.18
C THR A 24 3.58 8.54 -5.07
N GLU A 25 4.23 8.57 -3.91
CA GLU A 25 5.42 7.76 -3.68
C GLU A 25 5.08 6.27 -3.69
N ALA A 26 3.98 5.89 -3.08
CA ALA A 26 3.54 4.49 -3.06
C ALA A 26 3.28 3.98 -4.47
N LYS A 27 2.58 4.78 -5.26
CA LYS A 27 2.28 4.39 -6.64
C LYS A 27 3.56 4.19 -7.45
N SER A 28 4.52 5.08 -7.28
CA SER A 28 5.80 4.99 -7.97
C SER A 28 6.54 3.70 -7.59
N ARG A 29 6.61 3.40 -6.29
CA ARG A 29 7.30 2.21 -5.81
C ARG A 29 6.61 0.93 -6.27
N LEU A 30 5.27 0.91 -6.20
CA LEU A 30 4.50 -0.25 -6.64
C LEU A 30 4.65 -0.48 -8.13
N ALA A 31 4.66 0.58 -8.93
CA ALA A 31 4.86 0.44 -10.37
C ALA A 31 6.22 -0.18 -10.68
N LYS A 32 7.26 0.22 -9.95
CA LYS A 32 8.59 -0.35 -10.14
C LYS A 32 8.65 -1.82 -9.77
N MET A 33 7.77 -2.26 -8.88
CA MET A 33 7.70 -3.66 -8.47
C MET A 33 6.82 -4.50 -9.38
N GLY A 34 6.22 -3.91 -10.39
CA GLY A 34 5.36 -4.63 -11.31
C GLY A 34 3.88 -4.64 -10.93
N ALA A 35 3.48 -3.81 -9.97
CA ALA A 35 2.08 -3.74 -9.57
C ALA A 35 1.24 -3.08 -10.65
N THR A 36 0.00 -3.55 -10.79
CA THR A 36 -0.98 -2.97 -11.71
C THR A 36 -2.28 -2.71 -10.96
N GLN A 37 -3.17 -1.95 -11.59
CA GLN A 37 -4.50 -1.66 -11.02
C GLN A 37 -4.40 -1.05 -9.63
N VAL A 38 -3.45 -0.13 -9.45
CA VAL A 38 -3.22 0.50 -8.16
C VAL A 38 -4.31 1.53 -7.89
N SER A 39 -4.93 1.42 -6.71
CA SER A 39 -5.93 2.40 -6.27
C SER A 39 -5.75 2.67 -4.79
N PHE A 40 -6.18 3.83 -4.35
CA PHE A 40 -6.05 4.26 -2.97
C PHE A 40 -7.39 4.76 -2.44
N GLU A 41 -7.61 4.52 -1.15
CA GLU A 41 -8.79 5.00 -0.46
C GLU A 41 -8.34 5.51 0.90
N GLU A 42 -8.90 6.63 1.34
CA GLU A 42 -8.61 7.16 2.67
C GLU A 42 -9.69 6.76 3.64
N LYS A 43 -9.29 6.24 4.79
CA LYS A 43 -10.23 5.86 5.85
C LYS A 43 -9.92 6.64 7.11
N PRO A 44 -10.86 7.45 7.62
CA PRO A 44 -10.62 8.15 8.88
C PRO A 44 -10.55 7.14 10.03
N ILE A 45 -9.61 7.39 10.91
CA ILE A 45 -9.42 6.60 12.12
C ILE A 45 -9.35 7.56 13.30
N ALA A 46 -9.00 7.05 14.49
CA ALA A 46 -9.00 7.87 15.69
C ALA A 46 -7.99 9.02 15.61
N PHE A 47 -8.22 10.06 16.40
CA PHE A 47 -7.30 11.18 16.62
C PHE A 47 -6.99 12.01 15.38
N GLY A 48 -7.94 12.08 14.45
CA GLY A 48 -7.76 12.87 13.23
C GLY A 48 -6.86 12.25 12.19
N LEU A 49 -6.38 11.04 12.42
CA LEU A 49 -5.57 10.33 11.45
C LEU A 49 -6.46 9.71 10.36
N LYS A 50 -5.89 9.63 9.16
CA LYS A 50 -6.54 8.92 8.05
C LYS A 50 -5.57 7.87 7.53
N ALA A 51 -6.02 6.62 7.52
CA ALA A 51 -5.24 5.55 6.92
C ALA A 51 -5.41 5.57 5.42
N ILE A 52 -4.37 5.19 4.69
CA ILE A 52 -4.44 5.02 3.25
C ILE A 52 -4.54 3.53 2.97
N MET A 53 -5.64 3.12 2.33
CA MET A 53 -5.81 1.74 1.92
C MET A 53 -5.38 1.62 0.47
N ALA A 54 -4.28 0.94 0.24
CA ALA A 54 -3.77 0.73 -1.12
C ALA A 54 -4.21 -0.65 -1.59
N GLN A 55 -4.82 -0.69 -2.77
CA GLN A 55 -5.21 -1.95 -3.39
C GLN A 55 -4.51 -2.06 -4.74
N PHE A 56 -3.90 -3.20 -5.00
CA PHE A 56 -3.14 -3.39 -6.23
C PHE A 56 -2.97 -4.88 -6.52
N VAL A 57 -2.58 -5.17 -7.75
CA VAL A 57 -2.34 -6.53 -8.22
C VAL A 57 -0.84 -6.70 -8.46
N MET A 58 -0.27 -7.79 -7.95
CA MET A 58 1.16 -8.08 -8.08
C MET A 58 1.37 -9.47 -8.66
N PRO A 59 2.49 -9.69 -9.35
CA PRO A 59 2.88 -11.06 -9.71
C PRO A 59 3.11 -11.90 -8.46
N GLU A 60 2.74 -13.16 -8.51
CA GLU A 60 2.83 -14.05 -7.36
C GLU A 60 4.26 -14.22 -6.83
N GLU A 61 5.25 -14.12 -7.70
CA GLU A 61 6.64 -14.30 -7.29
C GLU A 61 7.18 -13.19 -6.38
N LYS A 62 6.47 -12.07 -6.27
CA LYS A 62 6.86 -11.01 -5.33
C LYS A 62 6.31 -11.35 -3.95
N GLY A 63 7.18 -11.44 -2.97
CA GLY A 63 6.76 -11.80 -1.61
C GLY A 63 6.08 -10.65 -0.90
N SER A 64 5.21 -10.99 0.04
CA SER A 64 4.50 -9.98 0.84
C SER A 64 5.47 -9.16 1.71
N ASP A 65 6.56 -9.75 2.14
CA ASP A 65 7.57 -9.04 2.93
C ASP A 65 8.16 -7.87 2.16
N ILE A 66 8.41 -8.06 0.87
CA ILE A 66 8.97 -7.00 0.02
C ILE A 66 7.98 -5.84 -0.07
N VAL A 67 6.70 -6.15 -0.24
CA VAL A 67 5.65 -5.14 -0.32
C VAL A 67 5.58 -4.33 0.97
N GLU A 68 5.52 -5.01 2.11
CA GLU A 68 5.46 -4.31 3.40
C GLU A 68 6.68 -3.44 3.64
N ASN A 69 7.86 -3.95 3.35
CA ASN A 69 9.10 -3.20 3.55
C ASN A 69 9.15 -1.95 2.68
N GLU A 70 8.75 -2.10 1.42
CA GLU A 70 8.75 -0.97 0.49
C GLU A 70 7.79 0.13 0.93
N LEU A 71 6.57 -0.25 1.28
CA LEU A 71 5.57 0.75 1.64
C LEU A 71 5.83 1.35 3.01
N SER A 72 6.36 0.59 3.96
CA SER A 72 6.64 1.13 5.29
C SER A 72 7.85 2.04 5.31
N SER A 73 8.70 2.00 4.28
CA SER A 73 9.86 2.88 4.21
C SER A 73 9.58 4.21 3.52
N ILE A 74 8.36 4.44 3.08
CA ILE A 74 7.95 5.73 2.50
C ILE A 74 8.01 6.80 3.60
N PRO A 75 8.57 8.00 3.30
CA PRO A 75 8.60 9.07 4.31
C PRO A 75 7.20 9.38 4.84
N HIS A 76 7.11 9.56 6.15
CA HIS A 76 5.88 9.90 6.88
C HIS A 76 4.88 8.75 6.98
N VAL A 77 5.24 7.55 6.60
CA VAL A 77 4.45 6.35 6.86
C VAL A 77 5.00 5.69 8.13
N SER A 78 4.16 5.57 9.15
CA SER A 78 4.60 4.95 10.40
C SER A 78 4.50 3.44 10.34
N SER A 79 3.55 2.91 9.60
CA SER A 79 3.43 1.46 9.42
C SER A 79 2.67 1.13 8.15
N ALA A 80 2.93 -0.06 7.62
CA ALA A 80 2.18 -0.61 6.49
C ALA A 80 1.86 -2.06 6.83
N THR A 81 0.57 -2.40 6.82
CA THR A 81 0.10 -3.71 7.22
C THR A 81 -0.75 -4.30 6.09
N ILE A 82 -0.47 -5.53 5.73
CA ILE A 82 -1.28 -6.22 4.72
C ILE A 82 -2.59 -6.65 5.38
N GLU A 83 -3.69 -6.07 4.90
CA GLU A 83 -5.02 -6.38 5.41
C GLU A 83 -5.65 -7.54 4.64
N GLU A 84 -5.32 -7.65 3.35
CA GLU A 84 -5.88 -8.70 2.52
C GLU A 84 -4.83 -9.16 1.51
N TYR A 85 -4.75 -10.46 1.34
CA TYR A 85 -3.85 -11.10 0.40
C TYR A 85 -4.66 -12.19 -0.28
N ARG A 86 -4.97 -12.01 -1.56
CA ARG A 86 -5.82 -12.95 -2.26
C ARG A 86 -5.20 -13.36 -3.58
N ARG A 87 -4.99 -14.64 -3.71
CA ARG A 87 -4.42 -15.21 -4.92
C ARG A 87 -5.50 -15.33 -5.99
N THR A 88 -5.17 -14.93 -7.20
CA THR A 88 -6.08 -15.05 -8.33
C THR A 88 -5.40 -15.78 -9.47
N PHE A 89 -6.21 -16.33 -10.35
CA PHE A 89 -5.75 -16.95 -11.59
C PHE A 89 -6.22 -16.05 -12.72
N GLY A 90 -5.29 -15.39 -13.37
CA GLY A 90 -5.68 -14.44 -14.39
C GLY A 90 -4.86 -14.51 -15.64
#